data_9e39d23f4edd95339c5a5eb4c89c54f0
#
_entry.id   9e39d23f4edd95339c5a5eb4c89c54f0
#
_cell.length_a   1.000
_cell.length_b   1.000
_cell.length_c   1.000
_cell.angle_alpha   90.00
_cell.angle_beta   90.00
_cell.angle_gamma   90.00
#
_symmetry.space_group_name_H-M   'P 1'
#
loop_
_entity.id
_entity.type
_entity.pdbx_description
1 polymer ?
#
loop_
_entity_poly.entity_id
_entity_poly.type
_entity_poly.pdbx_seq_one_letter_code
_entity_poly.pdbx_strand_id
1 'polypeptide(L)'
;MQRVIPLLATMSATTVVALMMVAMATVPVFAGGGDDEENDNESANGGATRNGQIVFRRYFNAEHTKGALFVMNPYGSHIRQITHPPMGWRDDVPAWSPDGKRITFERFKSDTSTSRVMVANPDTGRTHAVVPCTVERCVYASDPEFSPDGRSIAYARSFGPPKPHDPPEWKLHSAIFIVELDGSDPHQVTTIPKRHKGQLATDTSDPAFSPNGKMLTFVRTNFQKENDRFAVFVQPIGSPEDAQRITPWKLGCQDHPEYSPDGKLILFRCLPKGEEGPSNLYWVHPDGTGLHALTHAPADKQCLGSSFSPSFHKGEGWITAGRTGGYGKEGNADVFRILIEDGKVVRSVNLTRSASWDSAPDWGTHPPVG
;
A
#
# COMPACT_ATOMS: atom_id res chain seq x y z
N MET A 1 -37.77 -11.86 -25.41
CA MET A 1 -39.04 -11.77 -24.63
C MET A 1 -38.73 -12.09 -23.20
N GLN A 2 -38.73 -11.05 -22.35
CA GLN A 2 -39.41 -10.93 -21.06
C GLN A 2 -38.71 -11.68 -19.90
N ARG A 3 -38.51 -11.11 -18.72
CA ARG A 3 -39.02 -9.89 -18.02
C ARG A 3 -38.03 -9.52 -16.91
N VAL A 4 -37.85 -8.23 -16.74
CA VAL A 4 -37.24 -7.61 -15.57
C VAL A 4 -38.29 -7.48 -14.48
N ILE A 5 -37.97 -7.81 -13.23
CA ILE A 5 -38.77 -7.46 -12.06
C ILE A 5 -37.84 -6.83 -11.02
N PRO A 6 -38.06 -5.57 -10.60
CA PRO A 6 -37.37 -5.01 -9.44
C PRO A 6 -38.16 -5.32 -8.17
N LEU A 7 -37.47 -5.78 -7.13
CA LEU A 7 -38.05 -5.90 -5.80
C LEU A 7 -37.68 -4.64 -4.98
N LEU A 8 -38.66 -3.79 -4.77
CA LEU A 8 -38.65 -2.77 -3.71
C LEU A 8 -38.95 -3.46 -2.37
N ALA A 9 -38.07 -3.35 -1.41
CA ALA A 9 -38.35 -3.69 0.00
C ALA A 9 -38.50 -2.39 0.80
N THR A 10 -39.71 -2.15 1.23
CA THR A 10 -40.12 -1.09 2.17
C THR A 10 -39.70 -1.45 3.57
N MET A 11 -38.90 -0.61 4.24
CA MET A 11 -38.63 -0.73 5.67
C MET A 11 -39.69 0.04 6.49
N SER A 12 -40.36 -0.68 7.37
CA SER A 12 -41.23 -0.15 8.38
C SER A 12 -40.45 0.21 9.65
N ALA A 13 -40.61 1.42 10.09
CA ALA A 13 -40.07 1.93 11.37
C ALA A 13 -40.93 1.41 12.53
N THR A 14 -40.29 0.81 13.53
CA THR A 14 -40.89 0.61 14.85
C THR A 14 -39.91 1.08 15.93
N THR A 15 -40.28 2.16 16.57
CA THR A 15 -39.61 2.81 17.70
C THR A 15 -39.76 1.95 18.96
N VAL A 16 -38.64 1.59 19.59
CA VAL A 16 -38.63 1.16 21.01
C VAL A 16 -37.61 2.01 21.76
N VAL A 17 -38.12 2.87 22.61
CA VAL A 17 -37.34 3.65 23.58
C VAL A 17 -37.06 2.75 24.78
N ALA A 18 -35.81 2.43 25.04
CA ALA A 18 -35.34 1.87 26.28
C ALA A 18 -34.32 2.83 26.92
N LEU A 19 -34.72 3.45 27.98
CA LEU A 19 -33.90 4.32 28.85
C LEU A 19 -32.93 3.42 29.64
N MET A 20 -31.63 3.48 29.39
CA MET A 20 -30.59 3.01 30.30
C MET A 20 -29.61 4.15 30.58
N MET A 21 -29.67 4.62 31.85
CA MET A 21 -28.60 5.46 32.40
C MET A 21 -27.30 4.66 32.47
N VAL A 22 -26.31 5.12 31.77
CA VAL A 22 -24.93 4.66 31.95
C VAL A 22 -24.07 5.85 32.34
N ALA A 23 -23.34 5.67 33.43
CA ALA A 23 -22.47 6.64 34.04
C ALA A 23 -21.46 7.21 33.02
N MET A 24 -21.40 8.53 32.93
CA MET A 24 -20.39 9.27 32.20
C MET A 24 -19.04 9.12 32.90
N ALA A 25 -18.17 8.29 32.34
CA ALA A 25 -16.74 8.42 32.57
C ALA A 25 -16.23 9.52 31.63
N THR A 26 -15.84 10.65 32.20
CA THR A 26 -15.26 11.78 31.51
C THR A 26 -13.90 11.37 30.92
N VAL A 27 -13.85 11.16 29.61
CA VAL A 27 -12.60 11.12 28.86
C VAL A 27 -12.18 12.58 28.62
N PRO A 28 -10.94 12.98 28.93
CA PRO A 28 -10.51 14.33 28.66
C PRO A 28 -10.52 14.61 27.16
N VAL A 29 -11.33 15.55 26.74
CA VAL A 29 -11.29 16.18 25.43
C VAL A 29 -10.03 17.00 25.38
N PHE A 30 -9.01 16.56 24.66
CA PHE A 30 -7.91 17.43 24.27
C PHE A 30 -8.44 18.41 23.23
N ALA A 31 -8.72 19.63 23.71
CA ALA A 31 -9.00 20.79 22.88
C ALA A 31 -7.78 21.10 22.01
N GLY A 32 -8.05 21.45 20.77
CA GLY A 32 -7.05 21.79 19.79
C GLY A 32 -6.34 23.11 20.06
N GLY A 33 -5.26 23.31 19.33
CA GLY A 33 -4.65 24.59 19.07
C GLY A 33 -3.27 24.75 19.71
N GLY A 34 -2.30 24.77 18.89
CA GLY A 34 -0.94 25.14 19.15
C GLY A 34 -0.13 24.75 17.92
N ASP A 35 0.15 25.71 17.04
CA ASP A 35 1.19 25.58 16.03
C ASP A 35 2.54 25.59 16.78
N ASP A 36 2.85 24.48 17.43
CA ASP A 36 4.18 24.24 17.96
C ASP A 36 5.04 23.75 16.80
N GLU A 37 5.77 24.66 16.16
CA GLU A 37 6.99 24.38 15.43
C GLU A 37 7.99 23.79 16.44
N GLU A 38 7.79 22.53 16.84
CA GLU A 38 8.84 21.76 17.49
C GLU A 38 9.94 21.53 16.46
N ASN A 39 10.99 22.27 16.65
CA ASN A 39 12.29 22.12 16.03
C ASN A 39 12.85 20.76 16.54
N ASP A 40 12.39 19.66 15.95
CA ASP A 40 12.99 18.34 16.14
C ASP A 40 14.39 18.37 15.50
N ASN A 41 15.32 19.06 16.17
CA ASN A 41 16.75 18.87 16.02
C ASN A 41 17.06 17.47 16.56
N GLU A 42 16.68 16.41 15.80
CA GLU A 42 17.32 15.11 15.93
C GLU A 42 18.79 15.32 15.61
N SER A 43 19.57 15.53 16.66
CA SER A 43 21.01 15.66 16.59
C SER A 43 21.56 14.43 15.87
N ALA A 44 22.15 14.67 14.70
CA ALA A 44 22.86 13.70 13.89
C ALA A 44 23.99 13.06 14.70
N ASN A 45 23.69 11.99 15.42
CA ASN A 45 24.68 11.10 15.99
C ASN A 45 24.79 9.89 15.06
N GLY A 46 25.85 9.87 14.28
CA GLY A 46 26.43 8.69 13.65
C GLY A 46 25.54 7.89 12.69
N GLY A 47 25.46 8.31 11.41
CA GLY A 47 25.06 7.38 10.34
C GLY A 47 23.56 7.08 10.16
N ALA A 48 22.67 7.73 10.88
CA ALA A 48 21.23 7.58 10.70
C ALA A 48 20.78 8.20 9.36
N THR A 49 20.09 7.44 8.54
CA THR A 49 19.47 7.91 7.31
C THR A 49 18.45 9.00 7.66
N ARG A 50 18.53 10.17 7.02
CA ARG A 50 17.60 11.28 7.30
C ARG A 50 16.23 10.97 6.73
N ASN A 51 15.18 11.30 7.49
CA ASN A 51 13.82 11.30 7.00
C ASN A 51 13.66 12.35 5.90
N GLY A 52 13.35 11.91 4.70
CA GLY A 52 13.15 12.75 3.53
C GLY A 52 11.65 12.95 3.21
N GLN A 53 11.36 13.26 1.95
CA GLN A 53 9.99 13.47 1.48
C GLN A 53 9.17 12.20 1.49
N ILE A 54 7.85 12.37 1.67
CA ILE A 54 6.84 11.33 1.51
C ILE A 54 6.22 11.50 0.12
N VAL A 55 6.20 10.45 -0.69
CA VAL A 55 5.40 10.36 -1.91
C VAL A 55 4.07 9.70 -1.59
N PHE A 56 2.99 10.11 -2.27
CA PHE A 56 1.67 9.51 -2.12
C PHE A 56 0.84 9.71 -3.38
N ARG A 57 -0.19 8.86 -3.57
CA ARG A 57 -1.19 9.10 -4.61
C ARG A 57 -2.32 9.98 -4.10
N ARG A 58 -2.87 10.82 -4.99
CA ARG A 58 -4.10 11.57 -4.79
C ARG A 58 -5.08 11.28 -5.89
N TYR A 59 -6.29 10.83 -5.52
CA TYR A 59 -7.40 10.73 -6.46
C TYR A 59 -8.23 12.00 -6.49
N PHE A 60 -8.64 12.42 -7.69
CA PHE A 60 -9.35 13.67 -7.94
C PHE A 60 -10.88 13.46 -8.05
N ASN A 61 -11.34 12.22 -8.07
CA ASN A 61 -12.75 11.88 -8.19
C ASN A 61 -13.08 10.63 -7.34
N ALA A 62 -14.36 10.51 -6.96
CA ALA A 62 -14.83 9.44 -6.08
C ALA A 62 -14.71 8.04 -6.72
N GLU A 63 -14.76 7.95 -8.04
CA GLU A 63 -14.62 6.70 -8.79
C GLU A 63 -13.16 6.23 -8.89
N HIS A 64 -12.21 6.99 -8.34
CA HIS A 64 -10.77 6.70 -8.38
C HIS A 64 -10.20 6.46 -9.79
N THR A 65 -10.83 7.06 -10.83
CA THR A 65 -10.40 6.92 -12.22
C THR A 65 -9.42 8.00 -12.67
N LYS A 66 -9.22 9.03 -11.84
CA LYS A 66 -8.30 10.15 -12.07
C LYS A 66 -7.43 10.33 -10.85
N GLY A 67 -6.13 10.21 -11.00
CA GLY A 67 -5.18 10.32 -9.90
C GLY A 67 -3.77 10.58 -10.38
N ALA A 68 -2.96 11.18 -9.53
CA ALA A 68 -1.58 11.50 -9.77
C ALA A 68 -0.75 11.33 -8.50
N LEU A 69 0.57 11.36 -8.64
CA LEU A 69 1.49 11.31 -7.51
C LEU A 69 1.84 12.71 -7.04
N PHE A 70 1.92 12.83 -5.73
CA PHE A 70 2.31 14.02 -5.00
C PHE A 70 3.47 13.69 -4.06
N VAL A 71 4.26 14.69 -3.74
CA VAL A 71 5.26 14.62 -2.66
C VAL A 71 4.99 15.72 -1.66
N MET A 72 5.46 15.50 -0.42
CA MET A 72 5.42 16.46 0.66
C MET A 72 6.62 16.27 1.58
N ASN A 73 6.94 17.29 2.36
CA ASN A 73 7.88 17.17 3.47
C ASN A 73 7.33 16.24 4.57
N PRO A 74 8.17 15.66 5.44
CA PRO A 74 7.75 14.70 6.47
C PRO A 74 6.74 15.25 7.48
N TYR A 75 6.56 16.57 7.53
CA TYR A 75 5.62 17.25 8.42
C TYR A 75 4.34 17.74 7.72
N GLY A 76 4.12 17.35 6.44
CA GLY A 76 2.92 17.70 5.67
C GLY A 76 3.00 19.05 4.96
N SER A 77 4.14 19.77 5.00
CA SER A 77 4.36 21.00 4.24
C SER A 77 4.82 20.72 2.81
N HIS A 78 4.77 21.75 1.94
CA HIS A 78 5.28 21.71 0.55
C HIS A 78 4.67 20.59 -0.29
N ILE A 79 3.36 20.35 -0.16
CA ILE A 79 2.64 19.39 -0.99
C ILE A 79 2.67 19.86 -2.44
N ARG A 80 3.20 19.05 -3.35
CA ARG A 80 3.24 19.36 -4.78
C ARG A 80 2.98 18.12 -5.63
N GLN A 81 2.28 18.30 -6.74
CA GLN A 81 2.08 17.27 -7.75
C GLN A 81 3.38 17.05 -8.54
N ILE A 82 3.74 15.77 -8.77
CA ILE A 82 4.95 15.41 -9.52
C ILE A 82 4.64 14.69 -10.84
N THR A 83 3.48 14.04 -10.98
CA THR A 83 3.13 13.38 -12.22
C THR A 83 1.85 13.96 -12.83
N HIS A 84 1.76 13.89 -14.17
CA HIS A 84 0.62 14.38 -14.95
C HIS A 84 0.23 13.28 -15.93
N PRO A 85 -0.52 12.25 -15.51
CA PRO A 85 -0.92 11.17 -16.39
C PRO A 85 -1.76 11.66 -17.56
N PRO A 86 -1.62 11.05 -18.75
CA PRO A 86 -2.48 11.39 -19.90
C PRO A 86 -3.96 11.11 -19.60
N MET A 87 -4.85 11.73 -20.38
CA MET A 87 -6.28 11.46 -20.28
C MET A 87 -6.56 9.96 -20.39
N GLY A 88 -7.39 9.43 -19.50
CA GLY A 88 -7.72 8.00 -19.43
C GLY A 88 -6.68 7.15 -18.69
N TRP A 89 -5.72 7.76 -18.01
CA TRP A 89 -4.75 7.11 -17.16
C TRP A 89 -4.72 7.74 -15.75
N ARG A 90 -4.29 6.98 -14.76
CA ARG A 90 -3.98 7.44 -13.42
C ARG A 90 -2.66 6.84 -12.96
N ASP A 91 -1.99 7.50 -12.04
CA ASP A 91 -0.77 7.02 -11.40
C ASP A 91 -1.06 6.57 -9.98
N ASP A 92 -0.48 5.44 -9.60
CA ASP A 92 -0.80 4.72 -8.39
C ASP A 92 0.46 4.05 -7.79
N VAL A 93 0.39 3.63 -6.53
CA VAL A 93 1.36 2.77 -5.85
C VAL A 93 2.82 3.24 -6.07
N PRO A 94 3.17 4.42 -5.54
CA PRO A 94 4.54 4.93 -5.67
C PRO A 94 5.49 4.32 -4.65
N ALA A 95 6.76 4.13 -5.04
CA ALA A 95 7.86 3.77 -4.14
C ALA A 95 9.13 4.56 -4.49
N TRP A 96 9.85 5.06 -3.47
CA TRP A 96 11.10 5.77 -3.63
C TRP A 96 12.25 4.83 -3.98
N SER A 97 13.19 5.30 -4.81
CA SER A 97 14.49 4.65 -4.91
C SER A 97 15.30 4.87 -3.61
N PRO A 98 16.18 3.94 -3.24
CA PRO A 98 16.98 4.05 -2.00
C PRO A 98 17.84 5.32 -1.92
N ASP A 99 18.26 5.85 -3.07
CA ASP A 99 19.03 7.10 -3.18
C ASP A 99 18.14 8.36 -3.20
N GLY A 100 16.81 8.22 -3.12
CA GLY A 100 15.84 9.30 -3.14
C GLY A 100 15.73 10.07 -4.45
N LYS A 101 16.36 9.63 -5.55
CA LYS A 101 16.41 10.38 -6.81
C LYS A 101 15.33 10.02 -7.81
N ARG A 102 14.62 8.93 -7.57
CA ARG A 102 13.60 8.38 -8.47
C ARG A 102 12.43 7.86 -7.67
N ILE A 103 11.27 7.79 -8.33
CA ILE A 103 10.06 7.15 -7.83
C ILE A 103 9.61 6.17 -8.89
N THR A 104 9.47 4.88 -8.54
CA THR A 104 8.75 3.92 -9.36
C THR A 104 7.28 3.96 -9.02
N PHE A 105 6.41 3.64 -9.98
CA PHE A 105 4.98 3.66 -9.78
C PHE A 105 4.24 2.88 -10.87
N GLU A 106 3.02 2.53 -10.58
CA GLU A 106 2.10 1.97 -11.56
C GLU A 106 1.34 3.09 -12.28
N ARG A 107 1.34 3.07 -13.62
CA ARG A 107 0.41 3.88 -14.43
C ARG A 107 -0.69 2.99 -14.97
N PHE A 108 -1.87 3.17 -14.43
CA PHE A 108 -3.05 2.35 -14.68
C PHE A 108 -4.00 3.03 -15.66
N LYS A 109 -4.50 2.28 -16.66
CA LYS A 109 -5.53 2.79 -17.55
C LYS A 109 -6.87 2.86 -16.82
N SER A 110 -7.56 3.99 -16.90
CA SER A 110 -8.79 4.25 -16.13
C SER A 110 -9.93 3.28 -16.42
N ASP A 111 -9.93 2.63 -17.59
CA ASP A 111 -10.85 1.56 -17.97
C ASP A 111 -10.43 0.17 -17.43
N THR A 112 -9.40 0.13 -16.59
CA THR A 112 -8.83 -1.08 -15.98
C THR A 112 -8.36 -2.15 -16.96
N SER A 113 -8.02 -1.80 -18.19
CA SER A 113 -7.64 -2.77 -19.23
C SER A 113 -6.14 -3.13 -19.22
N THR A 114 -5.28 -2.30 -18.63
CA THR A 114 -3.83 -2.54 -18.55
C THR A 114 -3.14 -1.58 -17.59
N SER A 115 -1.95 -1.94 -17.14
CA SER A 115 -1.06 -1.05 -16.40
C SER A 115 0.39 -1.17 -16.89
N ARG A 116 1.25 -0.25 -16.41
CA ARG A 116 2.66 -0.14 -16.75
C ARG A 116 3.47 0.22 -15.53
N VAL A 117 4.65 -0.34 -15.41
CA VAL A 117 5.64 0.14 -14.44
C VAL A 117 6.38 1.34 -15.03
N MET A 118 6.34 2.43 -14.31
CA MET A 118 6.91 3.73 -14.69
C MET A 118 7.97 4.15 -13.68
N VAL A 119 8.86 5.03 -14.11
CA VAL A 119 9.79 5.76 -13.24
C VAL A 119 9.64 7.25 -13.46
N ALA A 120 9.61 8.02 -12.37
CA ALA A 120 9.63 9.47 -12.37
C ALA A 120 10.90 10.03 -11.74
N ASN A 121 11.32 11.20 -12.23
CA ASN A 121 12.25 12.06 -11.52
C ASN A 121 11.43 13.04 -10.67
N PRO A 122 11.60 13.06 -9.33
CA PRO A 122 10.76 13.86 -8.44
C PRO A 122 10.92 15.37 -8.62
N ASP A 123 12.09 15.84 -9.07
CA ASP A 123 12.38 17.27 -9.21
C ASP A 123 11.80 17.85 -10.51
N THR A 124 11.86 17.07 -11.59
CA THR A 124 11.46 17.53 -12.94
C THR A 124 10.08 17.06 -13.37
N GLY A 125 9.51 16.06 -12.70
CA GLY A 125 8.27 15.42 -13.09
C GLY A 125 8.35 14.57 -14.38
N ARG A 126 9.56 14.41 -14.97
CA ARG A 126 9.74 13.57 -16.16
C ARG A 126 9.51 12.11 -15.83
N THR A 127 8.72 11.42 -16.68
CA THR A 127 8.39 10.01 -16.51
C THR A 127 8.74 9.20 -17.75
N HIS A 128 9.12 7.92 -17.54
CA HIS A 128 9.29 6.95 -18.62
C HIS A 128 8.80 5.57 -18.18
N ALA A 129 8.43 4.72 -19.13
CA ALA A 129 8.01 3.35 -18.85
C ALA A 129 9.25 2.43 -18.79
N VAL A 130 9.34 1.63 -17.72
CA VAL A 130 10.32 0.52 -17.61
C VAL A 130 9.69 -0.78 -18.10
N VAL A 131 8.42 -1.04 -17.71
CA VAL A 131 7.68 -2.20 -18.20
C VAL A 131 6.42 -1.70 -18.91
N PRO A 132 6.41 -1.66 -20.26
CA PRO A 132 5.28 -1.10 -21.01
C PRO A 132 4.06 -2.03 -21.09
N CYS A 133 4.15 -3.28 -20.62
CA CYS A 133 3.12 -4.32 -20.73
C CYS A 133 2.54 -4.47 -22.15
N THR A 134 3.41 -4.32 -23.17
CA THR A 134 3.09 -4.54 -24.59
C THR A 134 3.56 -5.90 -25.08
N VAL A 135 4.24 -6.65 -24.20
CA VAL A 135 4.73 -8.00 -24.49
C VAL A 135 3.60 -9.01 -24.45
N GLU A 136 3.76 -10.09 -25.19
CA GLU A 136 2.76 -11.14 -25.30
C GLU A 136 2.28 -11.64 -23.92
N ARG A 137 0.96 -11.67 -23.73
CA ARG A 137 0.28 -12.11 -22.51
C ARG A 137 0.47 -11.25 -21.27
N CYS A 138 1.16 -10.12 -21.31
CA CYS A 138 1.15 -9.17 -20.20
C CYS A 138 -0.17 -8.39 -20.21
N VAL A 139 -0.95 -8.52 -19.14
CA VAL A 139 -2.19 -7.73 -18.93
C VAL A 139 -1.90 -6.56 -18.00
N TYR A 140 -1.28 -6.84 -16.86
CA TYR A 140 -0.88 -5.83 -15.88
C TYR A 140 0.59 -5.98 -15.51
N ALA A 141 1.23 -4.85 -15.27
CA ALA A 141 2.50 -4.73 -14.57
C ALA A 141 2.28 -3.74 -13.42
N SER A 142 2.27 -4.22 -12.19
CA SER A 142 1.80 -3.50 -10.99
C SER A 142 2.75 -3.63 -9.80
N ASP A 143 2.49 -2.84 -8.77
CA ASP A 143 3.12 -2.88 -7.46
C ASP A 143 4.66 -2.86 -7.54
N PRO A 144 5.26 -1.86 -8.21
CA PRO A 144 6.69 -1.83 -8.41
C PRO A 144 7.45 -1.35 -7.17
N GLU A 145 8.58 -2.01 -6.87
CA GLU A 145 9.48 -1.67 -5.76
C GLU A 145 10.94 -1.72 -6.21
N PHE A 146 11.76 -0.73 -5.82
CA PHE A 146 13.18 -0.73 -6.14
C PHE A 146 13.96 -1.78 -5.35
N SER A 147 14.96 -2.38 -6.00
CA SER A 147 16.01 -3.12 -5.29
C SER A 147 16.82 -2.18 -4.39
N PRO A 148 17.42 -2.68 -3.29
CA PRO A 148 18.17 -1.85 -2.34
C PRO A 148 19.40 -1.14 -2.95
N ASP A 149 19.93 -1.63 -4.06
CA ASP A 149 21.00 -0.99 -4.82
C ASP A 149 20.50 0.00 -5.90
N GLY A 150 19.17 0.11 -6.05
CA GLY A 150 18.49 1.01 -6.99
C GLY A 150 18.70 0.68 -8.47
N ARG A 151 19.15 -0.54 -8.81
CA ARG A 151 19.46 -0.94 -10.20
C ARG A 151 18.33 -1.70 -10.87
N SER A 152 17.49 -2.37 -10.09
CA SER A 152 16.40 -3.20 -10.57
C SER A 152 15.10 -2.81 -9.92
N ILE A 153 13.98 -3.28 -10.48
CA ILE A 153 12.62 -3.12 -9.96
C ILE A 153 11.98 -4.50 -9.89
N ALA A 154 11.46 -4.88 -8.70
CA ALA A 154 10.53 -5.98 -8.57
C ALA A 154 9.11 -5.49 -8.87
N TYR A 155 8.29 -6.29 -9.56
CA TYR A 155 6.91 -5.95 -9.88
C TYR A 155 6.06 -7.20 -10.06
N ALA A 156 4.76 -7.08 -9.86
CA ALA A 156 3.82 -8.13 -10.18
C ALA A 156 3.47 -8.08 -11.68
N ARG A 157 3.55 -9.22 -12.36
CA ARG A 157 3.13 -9.35 -13.76
C ARG A 157 1.97 -10.32 -13.85
N SER A 158 0.83 -9.83 -14.30
CA SER A 158 -0.36 -10.64 -14.53
C SER A 158 -0.42 -11.14 -15.96
N PHE A 159 -0.77 -12.42 -16.09
CA PHE A 159 -0.91 -13.14 -17.36
C PHE A 159 -2.36 -13.52 -17.56
N GLY A 160 -2.88 -13.30 -18.75
CA GLY A 160 -4.21 -13.73 -19.18
C GLY A 160 -4.20 -14.43 -20.53
N PRO A 161 -5.26 -15.14 -20.91
CA PRO A 161 -5.42 -15.57 -22.28
C PRO A 161 -5.56 -14.33 -23.17
N PRO A 162 -4.91 -14.31 -24.36
CA PRO A 162 -5.02 -13.22 -25.30
C PRO A 162 -6.43 -13.22 -25.92
N LYS A 163 -7.40 -12.57 -25.30
CA LYS A 163 -8.75 -12.40 -25.87
C LYS A 163 -9.25 -10.99 -25.63
N PRO A 164 -9.96 -10.40 -26.61
CA PRO A 164 -10.42 -9.01 -26.60
C PRO A 164 -11.58 -8.71 -25.63
N HIS A 165 -12.02 -9.67 -24.83
CA HIS A 165 -13.01 -9.48 -23.76
C HIS A 165 -12.37 -9.97 -22.47
N ASP A 166 -12.31 -9.08 -21.48
CA ASP A 166 -11.73 -9.33 -20.16
C ASP A 166 -12.05 -10.73 -19.69
N PRO A 167 -11.02 -11.59 -19.46
CA PRO A 167 -11.28 -12.80 -18.71
C PRO A 167 -11.76 -12.36 -17.33
N PRO A 168 -12.74 -13.04 -16.74
CA PRO A 168 -13.03 -12.82 -15.33
C PRO A 168 -11.71 -12.81 -14.56
N GLU A 169 -11.49 -11.87 -13.63
CA GLU A 169 -10.25 -11.68 -12.87
C GLU A 169 -9.68 -12.98 -12.32
N TRP A 170 -10.54 -13.93 -11.95
CA TRP A 170 -10.16 -15.27 -11.46
C TRP A 170 -9.43 -16.15 -12.50
N LYS A 171 -9.28 -15.73 -13.76
CA LYS A 171 -8.48 -16.44 -14.79
C LYS A 171 -7.10 -15.86 -14.98
N LEU A 172 -6.82 -14.70 -14.39
CA LEU A 172 -5.50 -14.13 -14.37
C LEU A 172 -4.62 -14.90 -13.38
N HIS A 173 -3.37 -14.99 -13.68
CA HIS A 173 -2.32 -15.47 -12.80
C HIS A 173 -1.24 -14.41 -12.77
N SER A 174 -0.71 -14.13 -11.61
CA SER A 174 0.45 -13.25 -11.50
C SER A 174 1.64 -13.94 -10.85
N ALA A 175 2.79 -13.43 -11.14
CA ALA A 175 4.05 -13.77 -10.51
C ALA A 175 4.90 -12.50 -10.35
N ILE A 176 5.81 -12.52 -9.40
CA ILE A 176 6.79 -11.44 -9.26
C ILE A 176 7.92 -11.65 -10.26
N PHE A 177 8.25 -10.56 -10.93
CA PHE A 177 9.39 -10.42 -11.85
C PHE A 177 10.35 -9.38 -11.29
N ILE A 178 11.61 -9.51 -11.66
CA ILE A 178 12.62 -8.46 -11.51
C ILE A 178 13.03 -8.04 -12.92
N VAL A 179 13.26 -6.74 -13.09
CA VAL A 179 13.69 -6.11 -14.34
C VAL A 179 14.76 -5.08 -14.04
N GLU A 180 15.76 -4.93 -14.90
CA GLU A 180 16.72 -3.84 -14.80
C GLU A 180 16.04 -2.48 -15.05
N LEU A 181 16.62 -1.40 -14.51
CA LEU A 181 16.01 -0.07 -14.58
C LEU A 181 15.86 0.46 -16.02
N ASP A 182 16.63 -0.05 -16.97
CA ASP A 182 16.51 0.27 -18.41
C ASP A 182 15.45 -0.60 -19.13
N GLY A 183 14.77 -1.48 -18.41
CA GLY A 183 13.77 -2.41 -18.95
C GLY A 183 14.34 -3.71 -19.49
N SER A 184 15.65 -3.93 -19.40
CA SER A 184 16.29 -5.18 -19.82
C SER A 184 16.17 -6.28 -18.75
N ASP A 185 16.44 -7.52 -19.17
CA ASP A 185 16.48 -8.75 -18.35
C ASP A 185 15.27 -9.00 -17.45
N PRO A 186 14.01 -8.91 -17.94
CA PRO A 186 12.85 -9.24 -17.14
C PRO A 186 12.79 -10.75 -16.88
N HIS A 187 12.93 -11.18 -15.63
CA HIS A 187 12.89 -12.59 -15.25
C HIS A 187 11.97 -12.84 -14.04
N GLN A 188 11.30 -13.99 -14.06
CA GLN A 188 10.37 -14.40 -13.01
C GLN A 188 11.13 -14.92 -11.79
N VAL A 189 10.76 -14.45 -10.59
CA VAL A 189 11.41 -14.83 -9.32
C VAL A 189 10.50 -15.57 -8.34
N THR A 190 9.20 -15.65 -8.59
CA THR A 190 8.28 -16.46 -7.79
C THR A 190 7.63 -17.54 -8.63
N THR A 191 7.29 -18.68 -8.01
CA THR A 191 6.48 -19.72 -8.67
C THR A 191 5.00 -19.31 -8.67
N ILE A 192 4.28 -19.64 -9.74
CA ILE A 192 2.82 -19.61 -9.75
C ILE A 192 2.34 -20.88 -9.03
N PRO A 193 1.67 -20.77 -7.88
CA PRO A 193 1.25 -21.94 -7.13
C PRO A 193 0.28 -22.80 -7.93
N LYS A 194 0.40 -24.12 -7.82
CA LYS A 194 -0.57 -25.05 -8.40
C LYS A 194 -1.92 -24.86 -7.69
N ARG A 195 -3.00 -24.78 -8.48
CA ARG A 195 -4.36 -24.69 -7.94
C ARG A 195 -4.74 -26.00 -7.25
N HIS A 196 -5.30 -25.88 -6.06
CA HIS A 196 -5.95 -27.00 -5.38
C HIS A 196 -7.44 -27.06 -5.74
N LYS A 197 -8.06 -28.24 -5.52
CA LYS A 197 -9.50 -28.44 -5.77
C LYS A 197 -10.31 -27.40 -4.97
N GLY A 198 -11.15 -26.63 -5.66
CA GLY A 198 -11.98 -25.57 -5.06
C GLY A 198 -11.39 -24.16 -5.12
N GLN A 199 -10.13 -24.00 -5.51
CA GLN A 199 -9.55 -22.67 -5.76
C GLN A 199 -9.86 -22.20 -7.19
N LEU A 200 -10.23 -20.93 -7.33
CA LEU A 200 -10.49 -20.31 -8.64
C LEU A 200 -9.18 -19.92 -9.32
N ALA A 201 -8.30 -19.25 -8.59
CA ALA A 201 -6.98 -18.81 -9.03
C ALA A 201 -6.06 -18.57 -7.82
N THR A 202 -4.79 -18.34 -8.09
CA THR A 202 -3.84 -17.79 -7.12
C THR A 202 -3.14 -16.60 -7.76
N ASP A 203 -2.93 -15.57 -7.00
CA ASP A 203 -2.24 -14.37 -7.42
C ASP A 203 -1.02 -14.12 -6.52
N THR A 204 -0.02 -13.40 -7.04
CA THR A 204 1.16 -12.98 -6.28
C THR A 204 1.47 -11.53 -6.64
N SER A 205 1.38 -10.64 -5.65
CA SER A 205 1.45 -9.18 -5.79
C SER A 205 2.28 -8.54 -4.70
N ASP A 206 2.42 -7.23 -4.75
CA ASP A 206 3.02 -6.39 -3.70
C ASP A 206 4.41 -6.88 -3.26
N PRO A 207 5.40 -6.99 -4.16
CA PRO A 207 6.75 -7.41 -3.77
C PRO A 207 7.47 -6.28 -3.05
N ALA A 208 8.30 -6.63 -2.04
CA ALA A 208 9.32 -5.72 -1.53
C ALA A 208 10.61 -6.48 -1.17
N PHE A 209 11.74 -5.83 -1.38
CA PHE A 209 13.05 -6.39 -1.06
C PHE A 209 13.37 -6.24 0.44
N SER A 210 14.09 -7.21 0.99
CA SER A 210 14.80 -6.97 2.25
C SER A 210 15.93 -5.97 2.04
N PRO A 211 16.34 -5.18 3.07
CA PRO A 211 17.38 -4.16 2.92
C PRO A 211 18.73 -4.68 2.43
N ASN A 212 19.04 -5.96 2.67
CA ASN A 212 20.26 -6.61 2.16
C ASN A 212 20.12 -7.21 0.74
N GLY A 213 18.95 -7.07 0.11
CA GLY A 213 18.66 -7.57 -1.23
C GLY A 213 18.60 -9.08 -1.39
N LYS A 214 18.56 -9.86 -0.30
CA LYS A 214 18.61 -11.33 -0.38
C LYS A 214 17.25 -12.01 -0.31
N MET A 215 16.24 -11.32 0.20
CA MET A 215 14.89 -11.84 0.39
C MET A 215 13.88 -10.94 -0.32
N LEU A 216 12.76 -11.52 -0.69
CA LEU A 216 11.53 -10.81 -1.06
C LEU A 216 10.46 -11.12 -0.03
N THR A 217 9.64 -10.12 0.32
CA THR A 217 8.30 -10.30 0.85
C THR A 217 7.28 -10.00 -0.24
N PHE A 218 6.12 -10.63 -0.19
CA PHE A 218 5.04 -10.44 -1.16
C PHE A 218 3.71 -10.98 -0.60
N VAL A 219 2.61 -10.60 -1.23
CA VAL A 219 1.28 -11.12 -0.94
C VAL A 219 0.95 -12.29 -1.86
N ARG A 220 0.36 -13.36 -1.33
CA ARG A 220 -0.36 -14.36 -2.11
C ARG A 220 -1.85 -14.28 -1.84
N THR A 221 -2.63 -14.30 -2.91
CA THR A 221 -4.08 -14.36 -2.87
C THR A 221 -4.55 -15.73 -3.32
N ASN A 222 -5.43 -16.33 -2.53
CA ASN A 222 -6.17 -17.52 -2.91
C ASN A 222 -7.61 -17.12 -3.21
N PHE A 223 -7.96 -16.97 -4.48
CA PHE A 223 -9.32 -16.69 -4.90
C PHE A 223 -10.23 -17.90 -4.65
N GLN A 224 -11.33 -17.67 -3.93
CA GLN A 224 -12.34 -18.67 -3.60
C GLN A 224 -13.73 -18.13 -3.96
N LYS A 225 -14.74 -19.00 -4.06
CA LYS A 225 -16.10 -18.61 -4.46
C LYS A 225 -16.76 -17.59 -3.52
N GLU A 226 -16.43 -17.63 -2.24
CA GLU A 226 -17.15 -16.86 -1.21
C GLU A 226 -16.24 -15.91 -0.43
N ASN A 227 -14.96 -16.23 -0.29
CA ASN A 227 -14.03 -15.40 0.47
C ASN A 227 -12.61 -15.56 -0.05
N ASP A 228 -12.08 -14.52 -0.64
CA ASP A 228 -10.67 -14.46 -1.00
C ASP A 228 -9.81 -14.45 0.27
N ARG A 229 -8.66 -15.09 0.18
CA ARG A 229 -7.73 -15.20 1.30
C ARG A 229 -6.39 -14.64 0.90
N PHE A 230 -5.88 -13.75 1.72
CA PHE A 230 -4.61 -13.05 1.54
C PHE A 230 -3.65 -13.44 2.65
N ALA A 231 -2.39 -13.62 2.32
CA ALA A 231 -1.35 -13.81 3.30
C ALA A 231 0.00 -13.29 2.79
N VAL A 232 0.82 -12.81 3.70
CA VAL A 232 2.18 -12.37 3.44
C VAL A 232 3.12 -13.58 3.47
N PHE A 233 4.02 -13.59 2.50
CA PHE A 233 5.08 -14.59 2.32
C PHE A 233 6.45 -13.92 2.30
N VAL A 234 7.47 -14.68 2.60
CA VAL A 234 8.87 -14.34 2.39
C VAL A 234 9.56 -15.44 1.60
N GLN A 235 10.59 -15.08 0.84
CA GLN A 235 11.31 -16.02 -0.01
C GLN A 235 12.74 -15.52 -0.28
N PRO A 236 13.76 -16.40 -0.29
CA PRO A 236 15.07 -16.06 -0.82
C PRO A 236 14.99 -15.75 -2.31
N ILE A 237 15.70 -14.71 -2.77
CA ILE A 237 15.84 -14.45 -4.20
C ILE A 237 16.69 -15.56 -4.82
N GLY A 238 16.16 -16.18 -5.88
CA GLY A 238 16.81 -17.32 -6.54
C GLY A 238 16.36 -18.71 -6.05
N SER A 239 15.52 -18.78 -4.98
CA SER A 239 14.96 -20.04 -4.48
C SER A 239 13.44 -19.93 -4.36
N PRO A 240 12.70 -19.89 -5.47
CA PRO A 240 11.24 -19.68 -5.46
C PRO A 240 10.45 -20.82 -4.79
N GLU A 241 11.04 -22.00 -4.63
CA GLU A 241 10.49 -23.16 -3.92
C GLU A 241 10.50 -22.99 -2.40
N ASP A 242 11.38 -22.11 -1.85
CA ASP A 242 11.55 -21.87 -0.43
C ASP A 242 10.62 -20.77 0.11
N ALA A 243 9.57 -20.43 -0.63
CA ALA A 243 8.60 -19.43 -0.20
C ALA A 243 7.85 -19.87 1.06
N GLN A 244 7.96 -19.09 2.13
CA GLN A 244 7.35 -19.35 3.43
C GLN A 244 6.24 -18.34 3.72
N ARG A 245 5.08 -18.84 4.18
CA ARG A 245 3.99 -17.99 4.64
C ARG A 245 4.27 -17.55 6.08
N ILE A 246 4.25 -16.23 6.32
CA ILE A 246 4.53 -15.64 7.63
C ILE A 246 3.28 -15.08 8.32
N THR A 247 2.12 -15.01 7.65
CA THR A 247 0.85 -14.60 8.26
C THR A 247 -0.25 -15.65 8.08
N PRO A 248 -1.19 -15.77 9.05
CA PRO A 248 -2.32 -16.67 8.90
C PRO A 248 -3.31 -16.19 7.81
N TRP A 249 -3.76 -17.07 6.92
CA TRP A 249 -4.79 -16.77 5.90
C TRP A 249 -6.06 -16.09 6.47
N LYS A 250 -6.46 -16.45 7.68
CA LYS A 250 -7.69 -15.94 8.32
C LYS A 250 -7.64 -14.46 8.67
N LEU A 251 -6.44 -13.86 8.69
CA LEU A 251 -6.29 -12.43 8.97
C LEU A 251 -6.44 -11.56 7.72
N GLY A 252 -6.42 -12.14 6.52
CA GLY A 252 -6.54 -11.37 5.28
C GLY A 252 -5.45 -10.31 5.16
N CYS A 253 -4.18 -10.69 5.38
CA CYS A 253 -3.07 -9.75 5.36
C CYS A 253 -2.58 -9.50 3.95
N GLN A 254 -2.58 -8.23 3.55
CA GLN A 254 -2.25 -7.76 2.20
C GLN A 254 -1.72 -6.32 2.24
N ASP A 255 -1.56 -5.71 1.08
CA ASP A 255 -1.29 -4.30 0.87
C ASP A 255 0.13 -3.89 1.26
N HIS A 256 1.03 -4.01 0.30
CA HIS A 256 2.42 -3.56 0.32
C HIS A 256 3.20 -3.94 1.58
N PRO A 257 3.44 -5.26 1.82
CA PRO A 257 4.30 -5.67 2.91
C PRO A 257 5.71 -5.12 2.68
N GLU A 258 6.23 -4.35 3.63
CA GLU A 258 7.52 -3.67 3.53
C GLU A 258 8.43 -4.05 4.69
N TYR A 259 9.72 -4.27 4.41
CA TYR A 259 10.72 -4.47 5.45
C TYR A 259 11.06 -3.16 6.15
N SER A 260 11.23 -3.22 7.48
CA SER A 260 11.87 -2.11 8.21
C SER A 260 13.31 -1.88 7.69
N PRO A 261 13.85 -0.65 7.79
CA PRO A 261 15.21 -0.35 7.33
C PRO A 261 16.30 -1.24 7.93
N ASP A 262 16.11 -1.77 9.15
CA ASP A 262 17.03 -2.72 9.79
C ASP A 262 16.74 -4.20 9.43
N GLY A 263 15.72 -4.46 8.62
CA GLY A 263 15.34 -5.79 8.14
C GLY A 263 14.72 -6.72 9.18
N LYS A 264 14.35 -6.21 10.35
CA LYS A 264 13.87 -7.05 11.47
C LYS A 264 12.36 -7.21 11.52
N LEU A 265 11.63 -6.30 10.88
CA LEU A 265 10.17 -6.29 10.86
C LEU A 265 9.66 -6.19 9.43
N ILE A 266 8.46 -6.69 9.21
CA ILE A 266 7.69 -6.49 7.98
C ILE A 266 6.36 -5.85 8.40
N LEU A 267 6.07 -4.66 7.85
CA LEU A 267 4.84 -3.88 8.06
C LEU A 267 3.86 -4.20 6.94
N PHE A 268 2.58 -4.35 7.26
CA PHE A 268 1.50 -4.61 6.28
C PHE A 268 0.14 -4.31 6.91
N ARG A 269 -0.89 -4.35 6.06
CA ARG A 269 -2.29 -4.22 6.45
C ARG A 269 -2.98 -5.58 6.52
N CYS A 270 -3.87 -5.78 7.50
CA CYS A 270 -4.76 -6.94 7.53
C CYS A 270 -6.24 -6.54 7.65
N LEU A 271 -7.11 -7.36 7.05
CA LEU A 271 -8.57 -7.22 7.05
C LEU A 271 -9.24 -8.48 7.65
N PRO A 272 -9.20 -8.66 8.96
CA PRO A 272 -9.68 -9.89 9.61
C PRO A 272 -11.17 -10.17 9.42
N LYS A 273 -11.96 -9.17 8.99
CA LYS A 273 -13.39 -9.28 8.70
C LYS A 273 -13.74 -9.09 7.22
N GLY A 274 -12.74 -9.20 6.32
CA GLY A 274 -12.91 -8.95 4.89
C GLY A 274 -12.87 -7.46 4.53
N GLU A 275 -13.05 -7.14 3.25
CA GLU A 275 -12.83 -5.79 2.70
C GLU A 275 -13.81 -4.73 3.22
N GLU A 276 -15.00 -5.12 3.65
CA GLU A 276 -16.01 -4.21 4.24
C GLU A 276 -15.75 -3.93 5.72
N GLY A 277 -14.81 -4.63 6.34
CA GLY A 277 -14.46 -4.48 7.76
C GLY A 277 -13.33 -3.46 7.99
N PRO A 278 -13.03 -3.18 9.29
CA PRO A 278 -11.89 -2.35 9.62
C PRO A 278 -10.60 -3.03 9.19
N SER A 279 -9.67 -2.26 8.63
CA SER A 279 -8.31 -2.71 8.41
C SER A 279 -7.35 -2.06 9.39
N ASN A 280 -6.36 -2.84 9.79
CA ASN A 280 -5.36 -2.42 10.76
C ASN A 280 -3.96 -2.69 10.23
N LEU A 281 -3.00 -1.90 10.71
CA LEU A 281 -1.58 -2.13 10.49
C LEU A 281 -1.07 -3.19 11.47
N TYR A 282 -0.26 -4.06 10.94
CA TYR A 282 0.43 -5.12 11.67
C TYR A 282 1.89 -5.13 11.27
N TRP A 283 2.72 -5.66 12.13
CA TRP A 283 4.04 -6.11 11.77
C TRP A 283 4.29 -7.55 12.23
N VAL A 284 5.35 -8.14 11.69
CA VAL A 284 5.80 -9.49 12.02
C VAL A 284 7.31 -9.57 11.78
N HIS A 285 8.02 -10.45 12.48
CA HIS A 285 9.39 -10.78 12.11
C HIS A 285 9.42 -11.59 10.79
N PRO A 286 10.51 -11.50 10.00
CA PRO A 286 10.61 -12.25 8.73
C PRO A 286 10.50 -13.78 8.87
N ASP A 287 10.72 -14.33 10.08
CA ASP A 287 10.52 -15.75 10.38
C ASP A 287 9.07 -16.11 10.76
N GLY A 288 8.15 -15.14 10.74
CA GLY A 288 6.74 -15.31 11.08
C GLY A 288 6.43 -15.22 12.59
N THR A 289 7.42 -14.98 13.44
CA THR A 289 7.21 -14.78 14.88
C THR A 289 6.85 -13.31 15.19
N GLY A 290 6.31 -13.06 16.37
CA GLY A 290 6.05 -11.68 16.82
C GLY A 290 4.95 -10.94 16.04
N LEU A 291 3.99 -11.65 15.44
CA LEU A 291 2.85 -11.02 14.75
C LEU A 291 2.08 -10.12 15.74
N HIS A 292 2.04 -8.84 15.46
CA HIS A 292 1.51 -7.82 16.35
C HIS A 292 0.65 -6.79 15.61
N ALA A 293 -0.52 -6.46 16.18
CA ALA A 293 -1.39 -5.41 15.68
C ALA A 293 -0.94 -4.04 16.22
N LEU A 294 -0.56 -3.14 15.32
CA LEU A 294 -0.16 -1.77 15.68
C LEU A 294 -1.35 -0.84 15.89
N THR A 295 -2.39 -1.01 15.08
CA THR A 295 -3.56 -0.14 15.14
C THR A 295 -4.83 -0.94 15.45
N HIS A 296 -5.82 -0.26 16.03
CA HIS A 296 -7.14 -0.82 16.35
C HIS A 296 -8.18 0.15 15.82
N ALA A 297 -8.37 0.17 14.50
CA ALA A 297 -9.31 1.07 13.85
C ALA A 297 -10.75 0.74 14.21
N PRO A 298 -11.63 1.75 14.38
CA PRO A 298 -13.07 1.55 14.44
C PRO A 298 -13.60 0.80 13.22
N ALA A 299 -14.81 0.24 13.32
CA ALA A 299 -15.40 -0.62 12.30
C ALA A 299 -15.56 0.05 10.92
N ASP A 300 -15.63 1.37 10.88
CA ASP A 300 -15.80 2.20 9.69
C ASP A 300 -14.49 2.80 9.15
N LYS A 301 -13.35 2.42 9.71
CA LYS A 301 -12.04 2.99 9.34
C LYS A 301 -11.11 1.94 8.73
N GLN A 302 -10.38 2.36 7.71
CA GLN A 302 -9.41 1.53 7.01
C GLN A 302 -8.04 2.21 6.96
N CYS A 303 -6.98 1.41 7.05
CA CYS A 303 -5.64 1.80 6.66
C CYS A 303 -5.43 1.45 5.17
N LEU A 304 -4.69 2.28 4.43
CA LEU A 304 -4.58 2.23 2.96
C LEU A 304 -3.12 2.44 2.55
N GLY A 305 -2.35 1.37 2.58
CA GLY A 305 -0.91 1.42 2.39
C GLY A 305 -0.18 2.01 3.60
N SER A 306 1.07 1.63 3.77
CA SER A 306 1.94 2.12 4.84
C SER A 306 3.39 1.93 4.47
N SER A 307 4.28 2.76 5.04
CA SER A 307 5.72 2.67 4.85
C SER A 307 6.46 3.08 6.12
N PHE A 308 7.63 2.50 6.35
CA PHE A 308 8.53 2.92 7.40
C PHE A 308 9.23 4.24 7.04
N SER A 309 9.49 5.08 8.04
CA SER A 309 10.46 6.15 7.83
C SER A 309 11.87 5.58 7.67
N PRO A 310 12.73 6.23 6.87
CA PRO A 310 14.13 5.79 6.71
C PRO A 310 14.92 5.70 8.02
N SER A 311 14.51 6.44 9.06
CA SER A 311 15.13 6.42 10.38
C SER A 311 14.53 5.39 11.35
N PHE A 312 13.50 4.64 10.94
CA PHE A 312 12.88 3.63 11.81
C PHE A 312 13.88 2.54 12.18
N HIS A 313 14.01 2.25 13.48
CA HIS A 313 15.01 1.30 13.96
C HIS A 313 14.56 0.61 15.23
N LYS A 314 14.84 -0.70 15.35
CA LYS A 314 14.57 -1.54 16.54
C LYS A 314 13.10 -1.53 17.01
N GLY A 315 12.16 -1.38 16.10
CA GLY A 315 10.74 -1.34 16.44
C GLY A 315 10.22 0.02 16.92
N GLU A 316 11.02 1.07 16.79
CA GLU A 316 10.70 2.43 17.22
C GLU A 316 10.91 3.44 16.08
N GLY A 317 10.13 4.51 16.08
CA GLY A 317 10.21 5.58 15.11
C GLY A 317 8.90 5.85 14.39
N TRP A 318 9.00 6.63 13.32
CA TRP A 318 7.83 7.00 12.53
C TRP A 318 7.53 6.01 11.42
N ILE A 319 6.25 5.79 11.17
CA ILE A 319 5.71 5.19 9.95
C ILE A 319 4.73 6.16 9.31
N THR A 320 4.43 5.97 8.03
CA THR A 320 3.34 6.67 7.35
C THR A 320 2.27 5.70 6.91
N ALA A 321 1.02 6.14 6.86
CA ALA A 321 -0.10 5.34 6.38
C ALA A 321 -1.23 6.21 5.82
N GLY A 322 -1.90 5.72 4.79
CA GLY A 322 -3.20 6.24 4.37
C GLY A 322 -4.30 5.77 5.34
N ARG A 323 -5.29 6.63 5.66
CA ARG A 323 -6.42 6.24 6.52
C ARG A 323 -7.72 6.89 6.04
N THR A 324 -8.80 6.10 5.99
CA THR A 324 -10.14 6.62 5.69
C THR A 324 -10.72 7.42 6.86
N GLY A 325 -11.67 8.31 6.56
CA GLY A 325 -12.33 9.17 7.53
C GLY A 325 -11.42 10.25 8.10
N GLY A 326 -10.50 10.76 7.28
CA GLY A 326 -9.68 11.92 7.54
C GLY A 326 -10.48 13.22 7.57
N TYR A 327 -9.91 14.31 7.05
CA TYR A 327 -10.51 15.64 7.12
C TYR A 327 -11.69 15.79 6.14
N GLY A 328 -12.87 16.07 6.64
CA GLY A 328 -13.94 16.83 5.95
C GLY A 328 -15.11 16.07 5.33
N LYS A 329 -15.07 14.78 4.95
CA LYS A 329 -16.24 14.05 4.40
C LYS A 329 -16.16 12.53 4.62
N GLU A 330 -17.31 11.89 4.76
CA GLU A 330 -17.46 10.44 4.60
C GLU A 330 -16.87 10.01 3.25
N GLY A 331 -16.06 8.95 3.24
CA GLY A 331 -15.43 8.43 2.02
C GLY A 331 -14.13 9.10 1.61
N ASN A 332 -13.55 9.98 2.42
CA ASN A 332 -12.23 10.59 2.20
C ASN A 332 -11.10 9.79 2.87
N ALA A 333 -9.89 9.92 2.36
CA ALA A 333 -8.68 9.37 2.97
C ALA A 333 -7.58 10.43 3.03
N ASP A 334 -6.80 10.39 4.09
CA ASP A 334 -5.63 11.25 4.30
C ASP A 334 -4.38 10.42 4.62
N VAL A 335 -3.22 10.99 4.35
CA VAL A 335 -1.93 10.44 4.79
C VAL A 335 -1.63 10.92 6.20
N PHE A 336 -1.26 9.99 7.05
CA PHE A 336 -0.85 10.21 8.44
C PHE A 336 0.60 9.80 8.64
N ARG A 337 1.29 10.48 9.55
CA ARG A 337 2.49 9.93 10.21
C ARG A 337 2.11 9.43 11.60
N ILE A 338 2.69 8.32 11.99
CA ILE A 338 2.35 7.57 13.21
C ILE A 338 3.65 7.23 13.92
N LEU A 339 3.80 7.69 15.15
CA LEU A 339 4.96 7.39 16.00
C LEU A 339 4.71 6.09 16.75
N ILE A 340 5.68 5.20 16.69
CA ILE A 340 5.69 3.91 17.38
C ILE A 340 6.81 3.93 18.43
N GLU A 341 6.46 3.59 19.66
CA GLU A 341 7.39 3.36 20.77
C GLU A 341 6.93 2.12 21.54
N ASP A 342 7.86 1.24 21.91
CA ASP A 342 7.57 -0.03 22.61
C ASP A 342 6.47 -0.86 21.92
N GLY A 343 6.45 -0.88 20.58
CA GLY A 343 5.43 -1.59 19.80
C GLY A 343 4.02 -0.99 19.87
N LYS A 344 3.86 0.24 20.31
CA LYS A 344 2.57 0.93 20.46
C LYS A 344 2.55 2.24 19.70
N VAL A 345 1.37 2.58 19.17
CA VAL A 345 1.12 3.91 18.62
C VAL A 345 1.02 4.91 19.78
N VAL A 346 1.97 5.85 19.84
CA VAL A 346 1.99 6.92 20.86
C VAL A 346 1.49 8.26 20.30
N ARG A 347 1.64 8.50 18.99
CA ARG A 347 1.19 9.73 18.32
C ARG A 347 0.73 9.43 16.90
N SER A 348 -0.30 10.12 16.43
CA SER A 348 -0.76 10.07 15.04
C SER A 348 -1.11 11.47 14.57
N VAL A 349 -0.52 11.91 13.46
CA VAL A 349 -0.69 13.25 12.90
C VAL A 349 -1.19 13.15 11.47
N ASN A 350 -2.30 13.82 11.16
CA ASN A 350 -2.82 13.94 9.79
C ASN A 350 -1.97 14.95 9.01
N LEU A 351 -1.35 14.53 7.91
CA LEU A 351 -0.44 15.35 7.11
C LEU A 351 -1.13 16.07 5.95
N THR A 352 -2.10 15.44 5.29
CA THR A 352 -2.67 16.01 4.06
C THR A 352 -3.91 16.83 4.28
N ARG A 353 -4.76 16.49 5.24
CA ARG A 353 -6.00 17.23 5.61
C ARG A 353 -6.78 17.70 4.38
N SER A 354 -6.99 16.82 3.42
CA SER A 354 -7.45 17.10 2.06
C SER A 354 -8.90 16.66 1.88
N ALA A 355 -9.63 17.33 0.97
CA ALA A 355 -10.94 16.85 0.51
C ALA A 355 -10.82 15.74 -0.54
N SER A 356 -9.62 15.42 -0.98
CA SER A 356 -9.30 14.36 -1.94
C SER A 356 -9.03 13.04 -1.22
N TRP A 357 -8.92 11.95 -1.98
CA TRP A 357 -8.48 10.67 -1.45
C TRP A 357 -6.96 10.54 -1.58
N ASP A 358 -6.26 10.69 -0.45
CA ASP A 358 -4.81 10.59 -0.35
C ASP A 358 -4.41 9.28 0.34
N SER A 359 -3.61 8.44 -0.33
CA SER A 359 -3.28 7.10 0.16
C SER A 359 -2.01 6.53 -0.47
N ALA A 360 -1.66 5.29 -0.11
CA ALA A 360 -0.46 4.60 -0.55
C ALA A 360 0.80 5.47 -0.41
N PRO A 361 1.10 5.96 0.80
CA PRO A 361 2.32 6.75 1.02
C PRO A 361 3.54 5.85 1.05
N ASP A 362 4.67 6.39 0.55
CA ASP A 362 5.99 5.83 0.75
C ASP A 362 6.97 6.90 1.21
N TRP A 363 7.81 6.57 2.20
CA TRP A 363 8.69 7.52 2.87
C TRP A 363 10.15 7.33 2.48
N GLY A 364 10.66 8.22 1.63
CA GLY A 364 12.01 8.13 1.11
C GLY A 364 13.06 8.99 1.82
N THR A 365 14.24 9.01 1.20
CA THR A 365 15.41 9.78 1.64
C THR A 365 15.59 11.08 0.86
N HIS A 366 14.72 11.40 -0.13
CA HIS A 366 14.80 12.63 -0.90
C HIS A 366 14.72 13.86 0.01
N PRO A 367 15.66 14.84 -0.09
CA PRO A 367 15.73 15.96 0.85
C PRO A 367 14.41 16.75 0.94
N PRO A 368 13.98 17.15 2.15
CA PRO A 368 12.88 18.08 2.30
C PRO A 368 13.17 19.42 1.63
N VAL A 369 12.12 20.10 1.16
CA VAL A 369 12.20 21.47 0.65
C VAL A 369 12.24 22.41 1.85
N GLY A 370 13.22 23.34 1.84
CA GLY A 370 13.39 24.36 2.88
C GLY A 370 12.35 25.47 2.81
#